data_e24bc0678419beeee991ff7203bb51da
#
_entry.id   e24bc0678419beeee991ff7203bb51da
#
_cell.length_a   1.000
_cell.length_b   1.000
_cell.length_c   1.000
_cell.angle_alpha   90.00
_cell.angle_beta   90.00
_cell.angle_gamma   90.00
#
_symmetry.space_group_name_H-M   'P 1'
#
loop_
_entity.id
_entity.type
_entity.pdbx_description
1 polymer ?
#
loop_
_entity_poly.entity_id
_entity_poly.type
_entity_poly.pdbx_seq_one_letter_code
_entity_poly.pdbx_strand_id
1 'polypeptide(L)'
;NNQPIIDTTSKQDEYIEILKKHFPSVINQLDDGSYTIDKEQLQLMVEPKNCKIIEDGYGLKWVGKKEAYHNAYIHNNKILKPLVDDSKHFDTTSNILIKGDNLDALKLLKKNYFEKIKMIYIDPPYNTQSDGFIYNDNFTKSQEDVLEELGYSEDQKEYIKNIAGAKTHSGWLSFMYPRLLLARDLLKDDGVIFISIDENEHANLKLLCDEIFGDENFAGDIVWKNSSKNDEAYISMQHEYVLVYVKSKVHNLGKWEELKEGLPQIYKAFEVFRKKHSNNWEEIHKEALAWFKQFPDSNPITNSKHYTWMDEKGVYFPDNISGPNYGQYVYDVIHPITGEICKPPASGWRFPEDTLKQRIKDNDKPDYKV
;
A
#
# COMPACT_ATOMS: atom_id res chain seq x y z
N ASN A 1 -1.44 45.53 -5.39
CA ASN A 1 -1.60 44.50 -4.35
C ASN A 1 -0.34 43.66 -4.31
N ASN A 2 0.65 44.09 -3.51
CA ASN A 2 1.82 43.30 -3.17
C ASN A 2 1.38 42.20 -2.18
N GLN A 3 1.12 41.01 -2.65
CA GLN A 3 1.13 39.85 -1.76
C GLN A 3 2.59 39.54 -1.44
N PRO A 4 2.93 39.27 -0.18
CA PRO A 4 4.29 38.96 0.20
C PRO A 4 4.72 37.66 -0.51
N ILE A 5 5.88 37.70 -1.18
CA ILE A 5 6.57 36.50 -1.66
C ILE A 5 6.91 35.71 -0.40
N ILE A 6 6.22 34.62 -0.17
CA ILE A 6 6.55 33.71 0.93
C ILE A 6 7.80 32.97 0.48
N ASP A 7 8.93 33.33 1.09
CA ASP A 7 10.21 32.66 0.92
C ASP A 7 10.05 31.18 1.31
N THR A 8 10.27 30.27 0.36
CA THR A 8 10.22 28.85 0.58
C THR A 8 11.64 28.36 0.80
N THR A 9 12.11 28.40 2.05
CA THR A 9 13.28 27.62 2.45
C THR A 9 13.12 26.19 1.95
N SER A 10 14.17 25.66 1.30
CA SER A 10 14.14 24.27 0.86
C SER A 10 14.12 23.38 2.09
N LYS A 11 13.52 22.18 2.01
CA LYS A 11 13.61 21.21 3.12
C LYS A 11 15.06 20.84 3.47
N GLN A 12 15.96 20.93 2.50
CA GLN A 12 17.38 20.74 2.73
C GLN A 12 17.96 21.82 3.64
N ASP A 13 17.58 23.07 3.45
CA ASP A 13 17.98 24.16 4.32
C ASP A 13 17.42 23.99 5.72
N GLU A 14 16.18 23.52 5.83
CA GLU A 14 15.52 23.21 7.11
C GLU A 14 16.24 22.05 7.83
N TYR A 15 16.62 20.99 7.14
CA TYR A 15 17.39 19.88 7.71
C TYR A 15 18.81 20.29 8.10
N ILE A 16 19.47 21.14 7.29
CA ILE A 16 20.76 21.72 7.62
C ILE A 16 20.67 22.54 8.91
N GLU A 17 19.64 23.36 9.04
CA GLU A 17 19.41 24.15 10.26
C GLU A 17 19.10 23.26 11.49
N ILE A 18 18.35 22.17 11.30
CA ILE A 18 18.11 21.18 12.35
C ILE A 18 19.43 20.52 12.78
N LEU A 19 20.27 20.11 11.81
CA LEU A 19 21.60 19.53 12.09
C LEU A 19 22.50 20.50 12.81
N LYS A 20 22.59 21.76 12.36
CA LYS A 20 23.38 22.81 13.02
C LYS A 20 22.90 23.04 14.46
N LYS A 21 21.62 23.06 14.68
CA LYS A 21 21.01 23.35 15.99
C LYS A 21 21.18 22.20 16.97
N HIS A 22 20.94 20.97 16.53
CA HIS A 22 20.86 19.81 17.41
C HIS A 22 22.09 18.90 17.36
N PHE A 23 22.87 18.97 16.28
CA PHE A 23 24.05 18.14 16.03
C PHE A 23 25.22 18.96 15.49
N PRO A 24 25.65 20.05 16.19
CA PRO A 24 26.63 20.99 15.65
C PRO A 24 28.01 20.36 15.38
N SER A 25 28.36 19.27 16.04
CA SER A 25 29.61 18.54 15.80
C SER A 25 29.57 17.60 14.57
N VAL A 26 28.40 17.36 14.00
CA VAL A 26 28.18 16.48 12.87
C VAL A 26 28.25 17.23 11.55
N ILE A 27 28.00 18.54 11.56
CA ILE A 27 27.94 19.35 10.36
C ILE A 27 29.01 20.45 10.37
N ASN A 28 29.82 20.51 9.31
CA ASN A 28 30.84 21.52 9.12
C ASN A 28 30.58 22.29 7.82
N GLN A 29 30.68 23.62 7.89
CA GLN A 29 30.60 24.46 6.70
C GLN A 29 31.97 24.54 6.04
N LEU A 30 32.04 24.35 4.73
CA LEU A 30 33.22 24.53 3.92
C LEU A 30 33.37 25.99 3.47
N ASP A 31 34.58 26.35 2.97
CA ASP A 31 34.90 27.72 2.54
C ASP A 31 34.07 28.19 1.35
N ASP A 32 33.52 27.27 0.56
CA ASP A 32 32.62 27.54 -0.59
C ASP A 32 31.15 27.72 -0.16
N GLY A 33 30.84 27.65 1.13
CA GLY A 33 29.51 27.78 1.68
C GLY A 33 28.71 26.46 1.73
N SER A 34 29.21 25.38 1.17
CA SER A 34 28.61 24.05 1.27
C SER A 34 28.82 23.40 2.66
N TYR A 35 28.15 22.28 2.92
CA TYR A 35 28.23 21.58 4.21
C TYR A 35 28.70 20.15 4.04
N THR A 36 29.54 19.69 4.98
CA THR A 36 29.88 18.27 5.12
C THR A 36 29.23 17.70 6.37
N ILE A 37 28.82 16.44 6.28
CA ILE A 37 28.29 15.68 7.42
C ILE A 37 29.32 14.64 7.82
N ASP A 38 29.76 14.72 9.07
CA ASP A 38 30.66 13.73 9.67
C ASP A 38 29.85 12.51 10.13
N LYS A 39 29.95 11.42 9.35
CA LYS A 39 29.23 10.17 9.63
C LYS A 39 29.73 9.50 10.92
N GLU A 40 31.03 9.60 11.21
CA GLU A 40 31.62 8.98 12.40
C GLU A 40 31.14 9.70 13.66
N GLN A 41 31.09 11.02 13.63
CA GLN A 41 30.53 11.81 14.74
C GLN A 41 29.04 11.53 14.94
N LEU A 42 28.28 11.43 13.86
CA LEU A 42 26.87 11.07 13.94
C LEU A 42 26.70 9.68 14.57
N GLN A 43 27.52 8.71 14.18
CA GLN A 43 27.49 7.35 14.72
C GLN A 43 27.83 7.30 16.21
N LEU A 44 28.78 8.13 16.66
CA LEU A 44 29.14 8.23 18.09
C LEU A 44 28.03 8.86 18.93
N MET A 45 27.23 9.75 18.36
CA MET A 45 26.12 10.43 19.04
C MET A 45 24.85 9.59 19.14
N VAL A 46 24.69 8.61 18.24
CA VAL A 46 23.55 7.70 18.24
C VAL A 46 23.92 6.44 19.02
N GLU A 47 23.19 6.13 20.08
CA GLU A 47 23.49 4.97 20.92
C GLU A 47 23.47 3.67 20.09
N PRO A 48 24.59 2.90 20.00
CA PRO A 48 24.69 1.74 19.07
C PRO A 48 23.67 0.64 19.32
N LYS A 49 23.01 0.63 20.49
CA LYS A 49 21.96 -0.33 20.84
C LYS A 49 20.63 -0.03 20.14
N ASN A 50 20.40 1.24 19.80
CA ASN A 50 19.12 1.72 19.30
C ASN A 50 19.16 2.10 17.82
N CYS A 51 20.36 2.25 17.24
CA CYS A 51 20.52 2.65 15.86
C CYS A 51 21.70 1.95 15.19
N LYS A 52 21.50 1.37 14.02
CA LYS A 52 22.55 0.85 13.15
C LYS A 52 22.73 1.77 11.95
N ILE A 53 23.92 2.31 11.77
CA ILE A 53 24.30 2.97 10.53
C ILE A 53 24.74 1.88 9.55
N ILE A 54 24.03 1.77 8.44
CA ILE A 54 24.33 0.79 7.38
C ILE A 54 25.22 1.51 6.36
N GLU A 55 26.49 1.14 6.31
CA GLU A 55 27.46 1.76 5.38
C GLU A 55 27.29 1.29 3.92
N ASP A 56 26.99 0.01 3.71
CA ASP A 56 26.72 -0.60 2.42
C ASP A 56 25.50 -1.52 2.51
N GLY A 57 24.35 -0.92 2.74
CA GLY A 57 23.11 -1.66 2.83
C GLY A 57 22.57 -2.10 1.47
N TYR A 58 21.72 -3.11 1.49
CA TYR A 58 20.85 -3.42 0.37
C TYR A 58 20.01 -2.19 0.03
N GLY A 59 20.02 -1.78 -1.23
CA GLY A 59 19.26 -0.62 -1.69
C GLY A 59 19.28 -0.48 -3.19
N LEU A 60 18.27 0.16 -3.74
CA LEU A 60 18.14 0.40 -5.17
C LEU A 60 19.11 1.53 -5.59
N LYS A 61 20.02 1.23 -6.54
CA LYS A 61 20.99 2.20 -7.09
C LYS A 61 20.80 2.29 -8.60
N TRP A 62 20.67 3.50 -9.11
CA TRP A 62 20.64 3.78 -10.56
C TRP A 62 21.31 5.11 -10.87
N VAL A 63 21.70 5.31 -12.14
CA VAL A 63 22.25 6.59 -12.62
C VAL A 63 21.12 7.61 -12.69
N GLY A 64 21.31 8.79 -12.10
CA GLY A 64 20.28 9.84 -11.98
C GLY A 64 19.54 9.87 -10.64
N LYS A 65 19.82 8.95 -9.70
CA LYS A 65 19.13 8.90 -8.39
C LYS A 65 19.29 10.18 -7.58
N LYS A 66 20.52 10.74 -7.53
CA LYS A 66 20.79 11.98 -6.77
C LYS A 66 20.03 13.16 -7.36
N GLU A 67 20.00 13.27 -8.69
CA GLU A 67 19.24 14.30 -9.40
C GLU A 67 17.74 14.13 -9.15
N ALA A 68 17.21 12.93 -9.28
CA ALA A 68 15.80 12.62 -9.01
C ALA A 68 15.41 13.02 -7.59
N TYR A 69 16.27 12.75 -6.60
CA TYR A 69 16.07 13.20 -5.23
C TYR A 69 16.05 14.74 -5.13
N HIS A 70 17.05 15.40 -5.75
CA HIS A 70 17.13 16.85 -5.77
C HIS A 70 15.89 17.49 -6.42
N ASN A 71 15.42 16.92 -7.53
CA ASN A 71 14.23 17.39 -8.25
C ASN A 71 12.96 17.43 -7.38
N ALA A 72 12.83 16.56 -6.37
CA ALA A 72 11.71 16.62 -5.41
C ALA A 72 11.70 17.94 -4.62
N TYR A 73 12.87 18.54 -4.38
CA TYR A 73 13.05 19.65 -3.45
C TYR A 73 13.44 20.98 -4.10
N ILE A 74 13.74 20.99 -5.41
CA ILE A 74 13.97 22.24 -6.17
C ILE A 74 12.76 23.16 -6.00
N HIS A 75 13.04 24.43 -5.76
CA HIS A 75 12.03 25.46 -5.63
C HIS A 75 11.14 25.55 -6.88
N ASN A 76 9.84 25.61 -6.68
CA ASN A 76 8.85 25.74 -7.75
C ASN A 76 8.27 27.16 -7.74
N ASN A 77 8.54 27.94 -8.79
CA ASN A 77 8.03 29.30 -8.99
C ASN A 77 6.61 29.34 -9.61
N LYS A 78 6.02 28.18 -9.90
CA LYS A 78 4.69 28.11 -10.50
C LYS A 78 3.60 28.38 -9.46
N ILE A 79 2.43 28.78 -9.93
CA ILE A 79 1.26 29.05 -9.09
C ILE A 79 0.05 28.31 -9.66
N LEU A 80 -0.88 27.94 -8.79
CA LEU A 80 -2.19 27.43 -9.20
C LEU A 80 -3.07 28.62 -9.60
N LYS A 81 -3.64 28.54 -10.81
CA LYS A 81 -4.56 29.55 -11.33
C LYS A 81 -5.96 28.94 -11.45
N PRO A 82 -6.99 29.54 -10.83
CA PRO A 82 -8.37 29.08 -10.99
C PRO A 82 -8.83 29.13 -12.46
N LEU A 83 -9.48 28.06 -12.90
CA LEU A 83 -10.14 27.98 -14.23
C LEU A 83 -11.65 27.95 -14.00
N VAL A 84 -12.21 29.10 -13.63
CA VAL A 84 -13.63 29.24 -13.21
C VAL A 84 -14.58 28.78 -14.31
N ASP A 85 -14.31 29.16 -15.56
CA ASP A 85 -15.16 28.84 -16.71
C ASP A 85 -15.17 27.34 -17.05
N ASP A 86 -14.09 26.62 -16.74
CA ASP A 86 -13.96 25.17 -16.93
C ASP A 86 -14.45 24.39 -15.69
N SER A 87 -14.85 25.07 -14.62
CA SER A 87 -15.22 24.45 -13.36
C SER A 87 -16.72 24.28 -13.21
N LYS A 88 -17.15 23.22 -12.56
CA LYS A 88 -18.56 22.99 -12.20
C LYS A 88 -18.75 23.21 -10.71
N HIS A 89 -19.71 24.06 -10.35
CA HIS A 89 -20.02 24.38 -8.96
C HIS A 89 -18.79 24.93 -8.21
N PHE A 90 -18.01 25.83 -8.85
CA PHE A 90 -16.74 26.33 -8.34
C PHE A 90 -16.80 26.82 -6.88
N ASP A 91 -17.85 27.58 -6.52
CA ASP A 91 -17.99 28.17 -5.18
C ASP A 91 -18.47 27.19 -4.09
N THR A 92 -18.98 26.02 -4.47
CA THR A 92 -19.61 25.07 -3.54
C THR A 92 -18.98 23.70 -3.48
N THR A 93 -18.17 23.32 -4.48
CA THR A 93 -17.46 22.04 -4.49
C THR A 93 -16.24 22.07 -3.60
N SER A 94 -15.97 20.94 -2.94
CA SER A 94 -14.70 20.69 -2.25
C SER A 94 -13.71 19.87 -3.10
N ASN A 95 -14.11 19.45 -4.32
CA ASN A 95 -13.27 18.68 -5.21
C ASN A 95 -12.38 19.60 -6.04
N ILE A 96 -11.12 19.18 -6.25
CA ILE A 96 -10.14 19.97 -7.01
C ILE A 96 -9.58 19.08 -8.13
N LEU A 97 -9.60 19.60 -9.37
CA LEU A 97 -8.89 19.03 -10.51
C LEU A 97 -7.74 19.96 -10.88
N ILE A 98 -6.50 19.48 -10.81
CA ILE A 98 -5.30 20.25 -11.16
C ILE A 98 -4.83 19.80 -12.55
N LYS A 99 -4.71 20.77 -13.48
CA LYS A 99 -4.26 20.54 -14.85
C LYS A 99 -2.84 21.07 -15.01
N GLY A 100 -1.89 20.19 -15.31
CA GLY A 100 -0.49 20.54 -15.49
C GLY A 100 0.46 19.39 -15.18
N ASP A 101 1.76 19.68 -15.08
CA ASP A 101 2.75 18.70 -14.65
C ASP A 101 2.48 18.29 -13.18
N ASN A 102 2.48 16.98 -12.93
CA ASN A 102 2.11 16.45 -11.61
C ASN A 102 3.21 16.65 -10.56
N LEU A 103 4.49 16.69 -10.94
CA LEU A 103 5.59 16.99 -10.00
C LEU A 103 5.48 18.42 -9.48
N ASP A 104 5.21 19.38 -10.38
CA ASP A 104 4.96 20.77 -10.00
C ASP A 104 3.72 20.90 -9.13
N ALA A 105 2.64 20.20 -9.48
CA ALA A 105 1.42 20.18 -8.69
C ALA A 105 1.66 19.64 -7.27
N LEU A 106 2.40 18.55 -7.11
CA LEU A 106 2.74 17.98 -5.80
C LEU A 106 3.56 18.96 -4.94
N LYS A 107 4.54 19.64 -5.55
CA LYS A 107 5.33 20.68 -4.85
C LYS A 107 4.44 21.84 -4.33
N LEU A 108 3.47 22.27 -5.13
CA LEU A 108 2.53 23.32 -4.74
C LEU A 108 1.56 22.86 -3.66
N LEU A 109 1.07 21.62 -3.77
CA LEU A 109 0.15 21.04 -2.78
C LEU A 109 0.82 20.87 -1.41
N LYS A 110 2.12 20.56 -1.37
CA LYS A 110 2.84 20.34 -0.13
C LYS A 110 2.68 21.46 0.89
N LYS A 111 2.64 22.72 0.48
CA LYS A 111 2.46 23.86 1.40
C LYS A 111 1.19 23.78 2.23
N ASN A 112 0.07 23.34 1.64
CA ASN A 112 -1.24 23.37 2.27
C ASN A 112 -1.72 22.00 2.73
N TYR A 113 -1.19 20.92 2.13
CA TYR A 113 -1.64 19.55 2.33
C TYR A 113 -0.56 18.63 2.94
N PHE A 114 0.53 19.17 3.48
CA PHE A 114 1.51 18.41 4.23
C PHE A 114 0.83 17.62 5.35
N GLU A 115 1.00 16.29 5.34
CA GLU A 115 0.38 15.34 6.29
C GLU A 115 -1.15 15.46 6.43
N LYS A 116 -1.86 15.81 5.36
CA LYS A 116 -3.33 15.96 5.38
C LYS A 116 -4.07 14.97 4.50
N ILE A 117 -3.41 14.27 3.59
CA ILE A 117 -4.05 13.36 2.64
C ILE A 117 -4.20 11.98 3.29
N LYS A 118 -5.42 11.47 3.33
CA LYS A 118 -5.72 10.15 3.91
C LYS A 118 -5.40 9.02 2.96
N MET A 119 -5.67 9.19 1.66
CA MET A 119 -5.47 8.17 0.64
C MET A 119 -4.94 8.80 -0.64
N ILE A 120 -3.96 8.14 -1.24
CA ILE A 120 -3.45 8.45 -2.58
C ILE A 120 -3.66 7.21 -3.44
N TYR A 121 -4.20 7.38 -4.64
CA TYR A 121 -4.24 6.36 -5.68
C TYR A 121 -3.57 6.92 -6.92
N ILE A 122 -2.60 6.20 -7.47
CA ILE A 122 -1.92 6.58 -8.71
C ILE A 122 -1.87 5.41 -9.69
N ASP A 123 -1.95 5.78 -10.95
CA ASP A 123 -1.80 4.90 -12.11
C ASP A 123 -0.68 5.50 -12.98
N PRO A 124 0.58 5.19 -12.67
CA PRO A 124 1.73 5.75 -13.39
C PRO A 124 1.89 5.09 -14.76
N PRO A 125 2.75 5.65 -15.66
CA PRO A 125 3.13 4.91 -16.86
C PRO A 125 3.83 3.61 -16.49
N TYR A 126 3.47 2.51 -17.18
CA TYR A 126 3.97 1.16 -16.87
C TYR A 126 5.32 0.84 -17.54
N ASN A 127 5.89 1.79 -18.28
CA ASN A 127 7.14 1.65 -19.04
C ASN A 127 7.07 0.54 -20.11
N THR A 128 5.88 0.30 -20.65
CA THR A 128 5.69 -0.62 -21.78
C THR A 128 6.23 -0.02 -23.07
N GLN A 129 6.62 -0.84 -24.03
CA GLN A 129 7.07 -0.34 -25.35
C GLN A 129 5.95 0.38 -26.11
N SER A 130 4.69 0.10 -25.77
CA SER A 130 3.51 0.62 -26.44
C SER A 130 2.93 1.89 -25.79
N ASP A 131 3.24 2.20 -24.55
CA ASP A 131 2.84 3.46 -23.95
C ASP A 131 3.61 4.60 -24.60
N GLY A 132 2.93 5.54 -25.28
CA GLY A 132 3.56 6.69 -25.95
C GLY A 132 4.19 7.69 -24.99
N PHE A 133 4.39 7.31 -23.72
CA PHE A 133 4.90 8.18 -22.68
C PHE A 133 6.42 8.37 -22.83
N ILE A 134 6.85 9.62 -22.92
CA ILE A 134 8.25 10.03 -22.91
C ILE A 134 8.53 10.67 -21.55
N TYR A 135 9.49 10.14 -20.81
CA TYR A 135 9.95 10.70 -19.53
C TYR A 135 10.71 12.02 -19.77
N ASN A 136 9.97 13.05 -20.19
CA ASN A 136 10.51 14.35 -20.52
C ASN A 136 10.74 15.17 -19.24
N ASP A 137 11.83 14.95 -18.57
CA ASP A 137 12.43 15.99 -17.77
C ASP A 137 13.36 16.78 -18.72
N ASN A 138 12.84 17.89 -19.27
CA ASN A 138 13.61 18.75 -20.16
C ASN A 138 14.87 19.25 -19.44
N PHE A 139 16.03 18.73 -19.84
CA PHE A 139 17.31 19.23 -19.35
C PHE A 139 17.46 20.70 -19.78
N THR A 140 17.43 21.58 -18.79
CA THR A 140 17.77 22.99 -18.95
C THR A 140 19.27 23.19 -18.67
N LYS A 141 19.87 24.29 -19.16
CA LYS A 141 21.26 24.62 -18.85
C LYS A 141 21.56 24.67 -17.34
N SER A 142 20.57 25.07 -16.53
CA SER A 142 20.67 25.06 -15.06
C SER A 142 20.73 23.65 -14.45
N GLN A 143 20.28 22.63 -15.17
CA GLN A 143 20.41 21.22 -14.72
C GLN A 143 21.80 20.65 -14.99
N GLU A 144 22.51 21.14 -16.01
CA GLU A 144 23.90 20.78 -16.23
C GLU A 144 24.80 21.24 -15.07
N ASP A 145 24.59 22.47 -14.61
CA ASP A 145 25.29 23.03 -13.47
C ASP A 145 25.01 22.22 -12.19
N VAL A 146 23.75 21.81 -11.98
CA VAL A 146 23.34 20.96 -10.85
C VAL A 146 23.98 19.56 -10.92
N LEU A 147 24.09 18.95 -12.10
CA LEU A 147 24.76 17.65 -12.24
C LEU A 147 26.26 17.75 -11.91
N GLU A 148 26.88 18.87 -12.23
CA GLU A 148 28.28 19.16 -11.88
C GLU A 148 28.43 19.32 -10.36
N GLU A 149 27.59 20.12 -9.70
CA GLU A 149 27.57 20.29 -8.26
C GLU A 149 27.31 18.96 -7.51
N LEU A 150 26.51 18.07 -8.08
CA LEU A 150 26.24 16.74 -7.54
C LEU A 150 27.40 15.75 -7.76
N GLY A 151 28.48 16.17 -8.45
CA GLY A 151 29.67 15.39 -8.66
C GLY A 151 29.54 14.26 -9.68
N TYR A 152 28.67 14.40 -10.68
CA TYR A 152 28.59 13.47 -11.80
C TYR A 152 29.74 13.67 -12.80
N SER A 153 30.34 12.56 -13.26
CA SER A 153 31.31 12.59 -14.36
C SER A 153 30.63 12.96 -15.68
N GLU A 154 31.41 13.42 -16.68
CA GLU A 154 30.88 13.75 -18.00
C GLU A 154 30.15 12.57 -18.66
N ASP A 155 30.69 11.35 -18.55
CA ASP A 155 30.04 10.14 -19.05
C ASP A 155 28.68 9.88 -18.36
N GLN A 156 28.61 10.15 -17.07
CA GLN A 156 27.36 10.02 -16.31
C GLN A 156 26.36 11.12 -16.67
N LYS A 157 26.82 12.36 -16.88
CA LYS A 157 25.97 13.47 -17.36
C LYS A 157 25.41 13.17 -18.74
N GLU A 158 26.22 12.67 -19.66
CA GLU A 158 25.77 12.25 -20.99
C GLU A 158 24.80 11.10 -20.94
N TYR A 159 25.06 10.10 -20.07
CA TYR A 159 24.13 9.00 -19.85
C TYR A 159 22.79 9.48 -19.29
N ILE A 160 22.78 10.38 -18.30
CA ILE A 160 21.55 10.96 -17.74
C ILE A 160 20.77 11.72 -18.81
N LYS A 161 21.45 12.51 -19.67
CA LYS A 161 20.82 13.18 -20.82
C LYS A 161 20.20 12.17 -21.79
N ASN A 162 20.86 11.05 -22.02
CA ASN A 162 20.39 10.00 -22.94
C ASN A 162 19.23 9.17 -22.37
N ILE A 163 19.13 9.03 -21.04
CA ILE A 163 17.99 8.34 -20.40
C ILE A 163 16.80 9.28 -20.19
N ALA A 164 17.02 10.60 -20.16
CA ALA A 164 15.95 11.57 -20.17
C ALA A 164 15.14 11.43 -21.48
N GLY A 165 13.94 10.89 -21.38
CA GLY A 165 13.11 10.55 -22.53
C GLY A 165 13.28 9.13 -23.10
N ALA A 166 14.22 8.33 -22.60
CA ALA A 166 14.35 6.93 -22.99
C ALA A 166 13.49 6.02 -22.09
N LYS A 167 12.88 4.98 -22.71
CA LYS A 167 12.11 3.94 -21.99
C LYS A 167 13.06 2.95 -21.31
N THR A 168 13.75 3.42 -20.26
CA THR A 168 14.66 2.62 -19.46
C THR A 168 14.16 2.55 -18.01
N HIS A 169 14.49 1.49 -17.30
CA HIS A 169 14.18 1.38 -15.85
C HIS A 169 14.77 2.57 -15.07
N SER A 170 15.98 3.02 -15.40
CA SER A 170 16.60 4.19 -14.75
C SER A 170 15.82 5.49 -15.01
N GLY A 171 15.34 5.69 -16.25
CA GLY A 171 14.49 6.83 -16.61
C GLY A 171 13.16 6.81 -15.85
N TRP A 172 12.50 5.65 -15.81
CA TRP A 172 11.27 5.46 -15.08
C TRP A 172 11.43 5.67 -13.56
N LEU A 173 12.49 5.13 -12.97
CA LEU A 173 12.82 5.34 -11.56
C LEU A 173 13.08 6.81 -11.24
N SER A 174 13.83 7.51 -12.10
CA SER A 174 14.11 8.95 -11.96
C SER A 174 12.84 9.79 -12.08
N PHE A 175 11.87 9.38 -12.90
CA PHE A 175 10.56 10.00 -13.00
C PHE A 175 9.70 9.75 -11.75
N MET A 176 9.65 8.53 -11.24
CA MET A 176 8.78 8.14 -10.12
C MET A 176 9.29 8.61 -8.76
N TYR A 177 10.61 8.59 -8.54
CA TYR A 177 11.21 8.85 -7.23
C TYR A 177 10.80 10.20 -6.61
N PRO A 178 10.93 11.34 -7.29
CA PRO A 178 10.56 12.64 -6.72
C PRO A 178 9.04 12.73 -6.43
N ARG A 179 8.23 12.07 -7.23
CA ARG A 179 6.76 12.05 -7.08
C ARG A 179 6.33 11.26 -5.85
N LEU A 180 6.93 10.11 -5.62
CA LEU A 180 6.66 9.27 -4.45
C LEU A 180 7.18 9.89 -3.15
N LEU A 181 8.34 10.56 -3.17
CA LEU A 181 8.84 11.32 -2.02
C LEU A 181 7.84 12.40 -1.59
N LEU A 182 7.33 13.17 -2.54
CA LEU A 182 6.33 14.20 -2.26
C LEU A 182 4.98 13.60 -1.85
N ALA A 183 4.57 12.50 -2.47
CA ALA A 183 3.35 11.80 -2.08
C ALA A 183 3.41 11.34 -0.62
N ARG A 184 4.55 10.79 -0.17
CA ARG A 184 4.76 10.43 1.23
C ARG A 184 4.63 11.63 2.17
N ASP A 185 5.15 12.78 1.79
CA ASP A 185 5.06 14.00 2.57
C ASP A 185 3.60 14.52 2.70
N LEU A 186 2.76 14.25 1.70
CA LEU A 186 1.35 14.63 1.75
C LEU A 186 0.49 13.71 2.61
N LEU A 187 0.87 12.44 2.76
CA LEU A 187 0.10 11.46 3.51
C LEU A 187 0.10 11.76 5.00
N LYS A 188 -1.08 11.59 5.63
CA LYS A 188 -1.21 11.50 7.10
C LYS A 188 -0.43 10.29 7.61
N ASP A 189 -0.11 10.28 8.90
CA ASP A 189 0.59 9.13 9.52
C ASP A 189 -0.21 7.83 9.40
N ASP A 190 -1.54 7.89 9.43
CA ASP A 190 -2.44 6.76 9.17
C ASP A 190 -2.90 6.67 7.71
N GLY A 191 -2.21 7.36 6.80
CA GLY A 191 -2.52 7.41 5.38
C GLY A 191 -2.03 6.17 4.63
N VAL A 192 -2.58 5.98 3.42
CA VAL A 192 -2.32 4.85 2.55
C VAL A 192 -2.12 5.30 1.11
N ILE A 193 -1.23 4.62 0.38
CA ILE A 193 -1.04 4.80 -1.06
C ILE A 193 -1.26 3.48 -1.79
N PHE A 194 -1.99 3.54 -2.90
CA PHE A 194 -2.23 2.47 -3.85
C PHE A 194 -1.57 2.86 -5.18
N ILE A 195 -0.82 1.96 -5.78
CA ILE A 195 -0.08 2.21 -7.01
C ILE A 195 -0.32 1.07 -7.97
N SER A 196 -1.06 1.33 -9.07
CA SER A 196 -1.24 0.34 -10.15
C SER A 196 0.05 0.18 -10.94
N ILE A 197 0.38 -1.03 -11.34
CA ILE A 197 1.56 -1.36 -12.15
C ILE A 197 1.41 -2.75 -12.78
N ASP A 198 2.07 -2.98 -13.91
CA ASP A 198 2.23 -4.30 -14.49
C ASP A 198 3.59 -4.93 -14.14
N GLU A 199 3.90 -6.08 -14.76
CA GLU A 199 5.15 -6.82 -14.52
C GLU A 199 6.42 -6.09 -14.93
N ASN A 200 6.33 -5.07 -15.83
CA ASN A 200 7.51 -4.40 -16.34
C ASN A 200 8.28 -3.65 -15.24
N GLU A 201 7.57 -2.97 -14.36
CA GLU A 201 8.18 -2.14 -13.31
C GLU A 201 7.76 -2.53 -11.88
N HIS A 202 6.97 -3.59 -11.68
CA HIS A 202 6.52 -4.02 -10.35
C HIS A 202 7.68 -4.21 -9.36
N ALA A 203 8.72 -4.94 -9.75
CA ALA A 203 9.86 -5.21 -8.87
C ALA A 203 10.64 -3.93 -8.53
N ASN A 204 10.86 -3.05 -9.52
CA ASN A 204 11.54 -1.77 -9.32
C ASN A 204 10.70 -0.83 -8.44
N LEU A 205 9.40 -0.76 -8.66
CA LEU A 205 8.47 0.02 -7.84
C LEU A 205 8.46 -0.45 -6.39
N LYS A 206 8.44 -1.78 -6.18
CA LYS A 206 8.49 -2.36 -4.82
C LYS A 206 9.74 -1.90 -4.07
N LEU A 207 10.92 -2.05 -4.69
CA LEU A 207 12.19 -1.61 -4.09
C LEU A 207 12.23 -0.09 -3.85
N LEU A 208 11.68 0.68 -4.78
CA LEU A 208 11.60 2.14 -4.65
C LEU A 208 10.70 2.55 -3.49
N CYS A 209 9.55 1.90 -3.34
CA CYS A 209 8.63 2.14 -2.25
C CYS A 209 9.18 1.66 -0.90
N ASP A 210 9.91 0.55 -0.85
CA ASP A 210 10.60 0.10 0.36
C ASP A 210 11.59 1.16 0.86
N GLU A 211 12.33 1.79 -0.05
CA GLU A 211 13.25 2.87 0.32
C GLU A 211 12.52 4.12 0.83
N ILE A 212 11.40 4.48 0.20
CA ILE A 212 10.69 5.73 0.51
C ILE A 212 9.78 5.59 1.72
N PHE A 213 9.00 4.52 1.80
CA PHE A 213 7.98 4.32 2.85
C PHE A 213 8.48 3.44 4.00
N GLY A 214 9.54 2.65 3.79
CA GLY A 214 10.01 1.57 4.66
C GLY A 214 9.36 0.23 4.28
N ASP A 215 10.16 -0.84 4.22
CA ASP A 215 9.69 -2.20 3.89
C ASP A 215 8.68 -2.73 4.93
N GLU A 216 8.84 -2.32 6.17
CA GLU A 216 7.91 -2.64 7.27
C GLU A 216 6.50 -2.07 7.04
N ASN A 217 6.36 -1.01 6.24
CA ASN A 217 5.09 -0.34 5.94
C ASN A 217 4.38 -0.89 4.69
N PHE A 218 4.96 -1.91 4.06
CA PHE A 218 4.30 -2.64 2.97
C PHE A 218 3.05 -3.36 3.47
N ALA A 219 1.87 -2.99 2.95
CA ALA A 219 0.60 -3.60 3.35
C ALA A 219 0.27 -4.85 2.53
N GLY A 220 0.60 -4.87 1.25
CA GLY A 220 0.40 -6.02 0.37
C GLY A 220 0.33 -5.67 -1.11
N ASP A 221 0.27 -6.70 -1.94
CA ASP A 221 -0.02 -6.62 -3.37
C ASP A 221 -1.43 -7.13 -3.65
N ILE A 222 -2.22 -6.32 -4.34
CA ILE A 222 -3.49 -6.75 -4.90
C ILE A 222 -3.22 -7.24 -6.31
N VAL A 223 -3.51 -8.51 -6.58
CA VAL A 223 -3.41 -9.09 -7.91
C VAL A 223 -4.74 -8.87 -8.63
N TRP A 224 -4.72 -7.98 -9.63
CA TRP A 224 -5.90 -7.63 -10.41
C TRP A 224 -5.96 -8.46 -11.69
N LYS A 225 -6.91 -9.39 -11.79
CA LYS A 225 -7.12 -10.18 -13.01
C LYS A 225 -7.65 -9.28 -14.12
N ASN A 226 -6.85 -9.11 -15.17
CA ASN A 226 -7.20 -8.25 -16.30
C ASN A 226 -7.90 -9.04 -17.42
N SER A 227 -7.17 -9.73 -18.27
CA SER A 227 -7.76 -10.43 -19.43
C SER A 227 -7.39 -11.91 -19.44
N SER A 228 -8.08 -12.70 -20.28
CA SER A 228 -7.78 -14.12 -20.48
C SER A 228 -7.20 -14.38 -21.88
N LYS A 229 -6.43 -13.43 -22.43
CA LYS A 229 -5.72 -13.62 -23.69
C LYS A 229 -4.53 -14.56 -23.48
N ASN A 230 -4.28 -15.44 -24.43
CA ASN A 230 -3.24 -16.47 -24.34
C ASN A 230 -2.42 -16.47 -25.65
N ASP A 231 -1.86 -15.32 -25.98
CA ASP A 231 -1.20 -15.02 -27.25
C ASP A 231 0.33 -14.85 -27.11
N GLU A 232 0.89 -15.06 -25.90
CA GLU A 232 2.31 -14.94 -25.69
C GLU A 232 3.07 -16.25 -25.94
N ALA A 233 4.35 -16.12 -26.34
CA ALA A 233 5.18 -17.27 -26.69
C ALA A 233 5.51 -18.20 -25.52
N TYR A 234 5.49 -17.70 -24.27
CA TYR A 234 5.83 -18.47 -23.07
C TYR A 234 4.65 -18.52 -22.10
N ILE A 235 4.58 -17.59 -21.15
CA ILE A 235 3.52 -17.50 -20.14
C ILE A 235 2.80 -16.20 -20.34
N SER A 236 1.51 -16.26 -20.68
CA SER A 236 0.68 -15.07 -20.79
C SER A 236 0.35 -14.52 -19.42
N MET A 237 0.82 -13.31 -19.16
CA MET A 237 0.44 -12.56 -17.95
C MET A 237 -1.00 -12.09 -18.09
N GLN A 238 -1.85 -12.47 -17.13
CA GLN A 238 -3.29 -12.19 -17.17
C GLN A 238 -3.74 -11.28 -16.04
N HIS A 239 -2.77 -10.63 -15.37
CA HIS A 239 -3.03 -9.79 -14.22
C HIS A 239 -2.07 -8.60 -14.19
N GLU A 240 -2.48 -7.61 -13.46
CA GLU A 240 -1.71 -6.46 -13.06
C GLU A 240 -1.64 -6.41 -11.54
N TYR A 241 -0.88 -5.51 -11.00
CA TYR A 241 -0.70 -5.36 -9.56
C TYR A 241 -1.17 -3.99 -9.09
N VAL A 242 -1.64 -3.93 -7.85
CA VAL A 242 -1.76 -2.67 -7.12
C VAL A 242 -0.94 -2.80 -5.85
N LEU A 243 0.22 -2.14 -5.80
CA LEU A 243 1.06 -2.09 -4.61
C LEU A 243 0.41 -1.19 -3.57
N VAL A 244 0.41 -1.65 -2.32
CA VAL A 244 -0.21 -0.93 -1.22
C VAL A 244 0.80 -0.71 -0.10
N TYR A 245 1.03 0.56 0.23
CA TYR A 245 1.83 0.99 1.37
C TYR A 245 1.02 1.88 2.30
N VAL A 246 1.22 1.72 3.58
CA VAL A 246 0.79 2.72 4.57
C VAL A 246 1.96 3.63 4.91
N LYS A 247 1.71 4.89 5.29
CA LYS A 247 2.78 5.78 5.74
C LYS A 247 3.44 5.26 7.01
N SER A 248 2.65 4.69 7.93
CA SER A 248 3.15 4.07 9.16
C SER A 248 2.17 3.02 9.68
N LYS A 249 2.60 1.77 9.78
CA LYS A 249 1.80 0.69 10.39
C LYS A 249 1.53 0.92 11.88
N VAL A 250 2.40 1.67 12.56
CA VAL A 250 2.21 2.02 13.97
C VAL A 250 0.99 2.91 14.18
N HIS A 251 0.69 3.78 13.22
CA HIS A 251 -0.46 4.68 13.28
C HIS A 251 -1.69 4.13 12.54
N ASN A 252 -1.49 3.23 11.58
CA ASN A 252 -2.58 2.58 10.84
C ASN A 252 -3.01 1.29 11.54
N LEU A 253 -3.60 1.42 12.73
CA LEU A 253 -3.96 0.30 13.61
C LEU A 253 -5.32 -0.33 13.28
N GLY A 254 -6.08 0.23 12.32
CA GLY A 254 -7.40 -0.24 11.96
C GLY A 254 -7.33 -1.57 11.19
N LYS A 255 -8.32 -2.42 11.41
CA LYS A 255 -8.58 -3.54 10.51
C LYS A 255 -9.27 -3.02 9.25
N TRP A 256 -8.78 -3.43 8.10
CA TRP A 256 -9.42 -3.15 6.83
C TRP A 256 -10.43 -4.25 6.55
N GLU A 257 -11.65 -4.00 6.99
CA GLU A 257 -12.76 -4.96 6.88
C GLU A 257 -13.88 -4.32 6.05
N GLU A 258 -14.45 -5.11 5.16
CA GLU A 258 -15.63 -4.75 4.40
C GLU A 258 -16.73 -5.76 4.70
N LEU A 259 -17.96 -5.27 4.82
CA LEU A 259 -19.12 -6.16 4.96
C LEU A 259 -19.32 -6.91 3.65
N LYS A 260 -19.48 -8.23 3.75
CA LYS A 260 -19.77 -9.05 2.57
C LYS A 260 -21.02 -8.55 1.88
N GLU A 261 -20.94 -8.38 0.58
CA GLU A 261 -22.05 -7.99 -0.25
C GLU A 261 -23.19 -9.02 -0.15
N GLY A 262 -24.44 -8.53 -0.05
CA GLY A 262 -25.60 -9.38 0.12
C GLY A 262 -25.88 -9.85 1.57
N LEU A 263 -25.04 -9.50 2.54
CA LEU A 263 -25.21 -9.91 3.94
C LEU A 263 -26.57 -9.53 4.56
N PRO A 264 -27.11 -8.32 4.34
CA PRO A 264 -28.45 -7.97 4.87
C PRO A 264 -29.56 -8.86 4.30
N GLN A 265 -29.45 -9.29 3.05
CA GLN A 265 -30.42 -10.19 2.41
C GLN A 265 -30.34 -11.60 2.99
N ILE A 266 -29.11 -12.08 3.25
CA ILE A 266 -28.88 -13.37 3.91
C ILE A 266 -29.52 -13.37 5.31
N TYR A 267 -29.23 -12.38 6.14
CA TYR A 267 -29.82 -12.30 7.49
C TYR A 267 -31.34 -12.24 7.44
N LYS A 268 -31.90 -11.44 6.55
CA LYS A 268 -33.38 -11.36 6.39
C LYS A 268 -33.97 -12.71 5.98
N ALA A 269 -33.33 -13.45 5.10
CA ALA A 269 -33.77 -14.79 4.70
C ALA A 269 -33.74 -15.75 5.89
N PHE A 270 -32.66 -15.78 6.66
CA PHE A 270 -32.55 -16.66 7.83
C PHE A 270 -33.53 -16.30 8.95
N GLU A 271 -33.87 -15.03 9.13
CA GLU A 271 -34.95 -14.64 10.04
C GLU A 271 -36.31 -15.21 9.60
N VAL A 272 -36.59 -15.22 8.30
CA VAL A 272 -37.82 -15.83 7.76
C VAL A 272 -37.81 -17.34 7.97
N PHE A 273 -36.71 -18.03 7.71
CA PHE A 273 -36.58 -19.48 7.92
C PHE A 273 -36.75 -19.84 9.40
N ARG A 274 -36.15 -19.07 10.30
CA ARG A 274 -36.26 -19.24 11.73
C ARG A 274 -37.72 -19.14 12.20
N LYS A 275 -38.45 -18.15 11.75
CA LYS A 275 -39.88 -17.98 12.06
C LYS A 275 -40.73 -19.13 11.52
N LYS A 276 -40.41 -19.60 10.28
CA LYS A 276 -41.18 -20.67 9.63
C LYS A 276 -40.97 -22.03 10.29
N HIS A 277 -39.75 -22.33 10.72
CA HIS A 277 -39.37 -23.66 11.23
C HIS A 277 -39.23 -23.72 12.75
N SER A 278 -39.64 -22.66 13.50
CA SER A 278 -39.66 -22.65 14.96
C SER A 278 -38.35 -23.16 15.61
N ASN A 279 -37.20 -22.67 15.13
CA ASN A 279 -35.85 -23.06 15.56
C ASN A 279 -35.48 -24.54 15.27
N ASN A 280 -36.11 -25.19 14.32
CA ASN A 280 -35.60 -26.46 13.80
C ASN A 280 -34.40 -26.19 12.87
N TRP A 281 -33.18 -26.26 13.41
CA TRP A 281 -31.94 -25.85 12.73
C TRP A 281 -31.64 -26.68 11.48
N GLU A 282 -32.01 -27.96 11.45
CA GLU A 282 -31.82 -28.82 10.28
C GLU A 282 -32.73 -28.43 9.11
N GLU A 283 -34.00 -28.12 9.40
CA GLU A 283 -34.92 -27.65 8.37
C GLU A 283 -34.54 -26.26 7.86
N ILE A 284 -34.03 -25.39 8.73
CA ILE A 284 -33.46 -24.10 8.35
C ILE A 284 -32.27 -24.31 7.42
N HIS A 285 -31.38 -25.24 7.74
CA HIS A 285 -30.20 -25.57 6.87
C HIS A 285 -30.67 -26.04 5.49
N LYS A 286 -31.62 -26.93 5.41
CA LYS A 286 -32.16 -27.44 4.13
C LYS A 286 -32.78 -26.30 3.30
N GLU A 287 -33.54 -25.42 3.94
CA GLU A 287 -34.15 -24.27 3.27
C GLU A 287 -33.09 -23.26 2.80
N ALA A 288 -32.05 -22.99 3.60
CA ALA A 288 -30.94 -22.16 3.24
C ALA A 288 -30.19 -22.69 2.01
N LEU A 289 -29.92 -24.00 1.93
CA LEU A 289 -29.34 -24.65 0.75
C LEU A 289 -30.20 -24.45 -0.50
N ALA A 290 -31.53 -24.58 -0.36
CA ALA A 290 -32.46 -24.34 -1.48
C ALA A 290 -32.51 -22.87 -1.88
N TRP A 291 -32.46 -21.96 -0.91
CA TRP A 291 -32.47 -20.52 -1.14
C TRP A 291 -31.21 -20.05 -1.88
N PHE A 292 -30.02 -20.47 -1.47
CA PHE A 292 -28.77 -20.12 -2.17
C PHE A 292 -28.72 -20.61 -3.62
N LYS A 293 -29.34 -21.75 -3.93
CA LYS A 293 -29.42 -22.31 -5.30
C LYS A 293 -30.25 -21.45 -6.27
N GLN A 294 -31.05 -20.52 -5.77
CA GLN A 294 -31.86 -19.63 -6.62
C GLN A 294 -31.03 -18.52 -7.26
N PHE A 295 -29.83 -18.27 -6.79
CA PHE A 295 -28.95 -17.22 -7.28
C PHE A 295 -27.94 -17.78 -8.28
N PRO A 296 -27.68 -17.09 -9.42
CA PRO A 296 -26.61 -17.45 -10.33
C PRO A 296 -25.24 -17.24 -9.63
N ASP A 297 -24.22 -17.98 -10.06
CA ASP A 297 -22.87 -17.87 -9.50
C ASP A 297 -22.24 -16.47 -9.61
N SER A 298 -22.73 -15.65 -10.52
CA SER A 298 -22.33 -14.23 -10.66
C SER A 298 -22.91 -13.30 -9.57
N ASN A 299 -23.88 -13.80 -8.78
CA ASN A 299 -24.48 -12.98 -7.72
C ASN A 299 -23.58 -12.99 -6.48
N PRO A 300 -23.22 -11.83 -5.91
CA PRO A 300 -22.35 -11.73 -4.72
C PRO A 300 -22.82 -12.55 -3.52
N ILE A 301 -24.13 -12.76 -3.36
CA ILE A 301 -24.70 -13.61 -2.29
C ILE A 301 -24.12 -15.02 -2.34
N THR A 302 -23.80 -15.54 -3.52
CA THR A 302 -23.27 -16.91 -3.68
C THR A 302 -21.85 -17.08 -3.11
N ASN A 303 -21.10 -16.01 -2.93
CA ASN A 303 -19.81 -16.04 -2.22
C ASN A 303 -19.96 -16.49 -0.76
N SER A 304 -21.15 -16.38 -0.20
CA SER A 304 -21.49 -16.78 1.16
C SER A 304 -22.33 -18.07 1.25
N LYS A 305 -22.46 -18.83 0.15
CA LYS A 305 -23.30 -20.05 0.07
C LYS A 305 -22.88 -21.19 1.01
N HIS A 306 -21.72 -21.12 1.62
CA HIS A 306 -21.25 -22.06 2.64
C HIS A 306 -21.82 -21.76 4.04
N TYR A 307 -22.33 -20.56 4.29
CA TYR A 307 -22.99 -20.19 5.54
C TYR A 307 -24.47 -20.62 5.51
N THR A 308 -24.73 -21.90 5.69
CA THR A 308 -26.07 -22.49 5.58
C THR A 308 -26.65 -22.95 6.91
N TRP A 309 -25.85 -22.92 7.96
CA TRP A 309 -26.27 -23.29 9.31
C TRP A 309 -26.64 -22.07 10.15
N MET A 310 -27.55 -22.28 11.08
CA MET A 310 -27.94 -21.29 12.05
C MET A 310 -28.20 -21.97 13.41
N ASP A 311 -27.95 -21.23 14.47
CA ASP A 311 -28.35 -21.59 15.84
C ASP A 311 -28.97 -20.38 16.56
N GLU A 312 -29.07 -20.44 17.87
CA GLU A 312 -29.62 -19.36 18.69
C GLU A 312 -28.79 -18.07 18.60
N LYS A 313 -27.51 -18.20 18.33
CA LYS A 313 -26.51 -17.11 18.28
C LYS A 313 -26.44 -16.45 16.90
N GLY A 314 -26.79 -17.16 15.82
CA GLY A 314 -26.80 -16.62 14.46
C GLY A 314 -26.46 -17.63 13.38
N VAL A 315 -26.17 -17.08 12.19
CA VAL A 315 -25.78 -17.85 11.00
C VAL A 315 -24.30 -18.19 11.07
N TYR A 316 -23.93 -19.43 10.79
CA TYR A 316 -22.55 -19.90 10.85
C TYR A 316 -22.22 -20.93 9.77
N PHE A 317 -20.93 -21.18 9.63
CA PHE A 317 -20.36 -22.25 8.83
C PHE A 317 -19.60 -23.21 9.76
N PRO A 318 -19.90 -24.52 9.77
CA PRO A 318 -19.18 -25.51 10.56
C PRO A 318 -17.72 -25.61 10.08
N ASP A 319 -16.75 -25.30 10.94
CA ASP A 319 -15.33 -25.44 10.59
C ASP A 319 -14.92 -26.92 10.55
N ASN A 320 -14.01 -27.22 9.67
CA ASN A 320 -13.41 -28.54 9.58
C ASN A 320 -12.25 -28.67 10.58
N ILE A 321 -12.47 -29.43 11.62
CA ILE A 321 -11.46 -29.72 12.66
C ILE A 321 -10.56 -30.92 12.35
N SER A 322 -10.64 -31.50 11.15
CA SER A 322 -9.69 -32.52 10.70
C SER A 322 -8.30 -31.97 10.55
N GLY A 323 -7.28 -32.72 10.89
CA GLY A 323 -5.89 -32.36 10.76
C GLY A 323 -5.43 -32.26 9.28
N PRO A 324 -4.45 -31.46 8.96
CA PRO A 324 -3.88 -31.38 7.62
C PRO A 324 -3.01 -32.60 7.26
N ASN A 325 -2.46 -33.30 8.27
CA ASN A 325 -1.58 -34.43 8.10
C ASN A 325 -2.23 -35.71 8.63
N TYR A 326 -2.06 -36.81 7.90
CA TYR A 326 -2.62 -38.10 8.27
C TYR A 326 -2.10 -38.58 9.63
N GLY A 327 -3.02 -38.86 10.58
CA GLY A 327 -2.69 -39.40 11.89
C GLY A 327 -2.02 -38.47 12.88
N GLN A 328 -2.09 -37.14 12.68
CA GLN A 328 -1.38 -36.16 13.50
C GLN A 328 -1.84 -36.17 14.97
N TYR A 329 -3.15 -36.10 15.24
CA TYR A 329 -3.70 -36.18 16.58
C TYR A 329 -4.89 -37.16 16.57
N VAL A 330 -4.74 -38.27 17.28
CA VAL A 330 -5.73 -39.36 17.32
C VAL A 330 -6.12 -39.61 18.77
N TYR A 331 -7.33 -39.14 19.14
CA TYR A 331 -7.91 -39.32 20.45
C TYR A 331 -9.45 -39.21 20.34
N ASP A 332 -10.15 -39.77 21.30
CA ASP A 332 -11.61 -39.72 21.34
C ASP A 332 -12.10 -38.39 21.95
N VAL A 333 -13.10 -37.78 21.33
CA VAL A 333 -13.72 -36.55 21.79
C VAL A 333 -15.13 -36.88 22.24
N ILE A 334 -15.52 -36.47 23.47
CA ILE A 334 -16.89 -36.60 23.98
C ILE A 334 -17.70 -35.40 23.49
N HIS A 335 -18.79 -35.67 22.79
CA HIS A 335 -19.69 -34.61 22.34
C HIS A 335 -20.30 -33.89 23.56
N PRO A 336 -20.18 -32.58 23.68
CA PRO A 336 -20.50 -31.87 24.92
C PRO A 336 -21.99 -31.88 25.28
N ILE A 337 -22.90 -32.11 24.31
CA ILE A 337 -24.34 -32.11 24.52
C ILE A 337 -24.89 -33.53 24.61
N THR A 338 -24.49 -34.44 23.69
CA THR A 338 -25.06 -35.79 23.62
C THR A 338 -24.30 -36.80 24.49
N GLY A 339 -23.06 -36.51 24.88
CA GLY A 339 -22.20 -37.44 25.59
C GLY A 339 -21.63 -38.58 24.75
N GLU A 340 -21.92 -38.61 23.45
CA GLU A 340 -21.43 -39.64 22.54
C GLU A 340 -19.93 -39.45 22.21
N ILE A 341 -19.24 -40.55 21.90
CA ILE A 341 -17.84 -40.53 21.50
C ILE A 341 -17.74 -40.22 20.02
N CYS A 342 -17.16 -39.04 19.72
CA CYS A 342 -16.77 -38.64 18.36
C CYS A 342 -15.40 -39.25 18.04
N LYS A 343 -15.39 -40.21 17.10
CA LYS A 343 -14.13 -40.84 16.63
C LYS A 343 -13.32 -39.84 15.82
N PRO A 344 -11.98 -39.89 15.92
CA PRO A 344 -11.12 -39.04 15.12
C PRO A 344 -11.32 -39.27 13.61
N PRO A 345 -11.25 -38.24 12.77
CA PRO A 345 -11.24 -38.40 11.32
C PRO A 345 -9.98 -39.16 10.87
N ALA A 346 -9.96 -39.71 9.65
CA ALA A 346 -8.83 -40.45 9.12
C ALA A 346 -7.51 -39.69 9.15
N SER A 347 -7.55 -38.36 8.98
CA SER A 347 -6.38 -37.48 9.07
C SER A 347 -6.03 -37.05 10.52
N GLY A 348 -6.77 -37.54 11.53
CA GLY A 348 -6.68 -37.07 12.91
C GLY A 348 -7.31 -35.69 13.10
N TRP A 349 -7.24 -35.19 14.34
CA TRP A 349 -7.72 -33.86 14.68
C TRP A 349 -6.69 -32.77 14.32
N ARG A 350 -7.16 -31.55 14.09
CA ARG A 350 -6.29 -30.38 13.80
C ARG A 350 -5.54 -29.92 15.05
N PHE A 351 -6.07 -30.15 16.24
CA PHE A 351 -5.54 -29.60 17.48
C PHE A 351 -5.09 -30.73 18.44
N PRO A 352 -4.07 -30.46 19.30
CA PRO A 352 -3.80 -31.30 20.45
C PRO A 352 -5.03 -31.45 21.36
N GLU A 353 -5.11 -32.56 22.09
CA GLU A 353 -6.28 -32.92 22.91
C GLU A 353 -6.68 -31.80 23.89
N ASP A 354 -5.71 -31.26 24.64
CA ASP A 354 -5.98 -30.20 25.59
C ASP A 354 -6.47 -28.92 24.92
N THR A 355 -5.93 -28.57 23.76
CA THR A 355 -6.37 -27.40 23.01
C THR A 355 -7.80 -27.56 22.51
N LEU A 356 -8.15 -28.74 22.01
CA LEU A 356 -9.52 -29.00 21.54
C LEU A 356 -10.51 -29.03 22.70
N LYS A 357 -10.16 -29.67 23.82
CA LYS A 357 -10.97 -29.66 25.05
C LYS A 357 -11.20 -28.22 25.57
N GLN A 358 -10.18 -27.39 25.55
CA GLN A 358 -10.30 -25.99 25.95
C GLN A 358 -11.22 -25.21 24.99
N ARG A 359 -11.06 -25.39 23.68
CA ARG A 359 -11.92 -24.76 22.67
C ARG A 359 -13.38 -25.17 22.80
N ILE A 360 -13.65 -26.44 23.11
CA ILE A 360 -15.02 -26.93 23.37
C ILE A 360 -15.61 -26.23 24.60
N LYS A 361 -14.84 -26.05 25.67
CA LYS A 361 -15.27 -25.32 26.86
C LYS A 361 -15.50 -23.83 26.61
N ASP A 362 -14.60 -23.22 25.82
CA ASP A 362 -14.65 -21.79 25.50
C ASP A 362 -15.77 -21.46 24.49
N ASN A 363 -16.35 -22.46 23.83
CA ASN A 363 -17.42 -22.30 22.85
C ASN A 363 -18.75 -21.75 23.46
N ASP A 364 -18.83 -21.62 24.78
CA ASP A 364 -19.91 -20.85 25.46
C ASP A 364 -19.78 -19.33 25.25
N LYS A 365 -18.68 -18.86 24.68
CA LYS A 365 -18.46 -17.44 24.30
C LYS A 365 -17.95 -17.33 22.86
N PRO A 366 -18.74 -17.64 21.85
CA PRO A 366 -18.27 -17.50 20.49
C PRO A 366 -18.23 -16.03 20.07
N ASP A 367 -17.05 -15.60 19.62
CA ASP A 367 -16.91 -14.44 18.76
C ASP A 367 -17.33 -14.84 17.34
N TYR A 368 -18.62 -14.82 17.05
CA TYR A 368 -19.13 -15.00 15.70
C TYR A 368 -18.98 -13.69 14.94
N LYS A 369 -17.86 -13.55 14.21
CA LYS A 369 -17.76 -12.61 13.11
C LYS A 369 -18.04 -13.38 11.82
N VAL A 370 -19.17 -13.14 11.23
CA VAL A 370 -19.54 -13.59 9.89
C VAL A 370 -18.86 -12.70 8.88
#